data_6e49acdcc61fddd6cd709ff0d512b039
#
_entry.id   6e49acdcc61fddd6cd709ff0d512b039
#
_cell.length_a   1.000
_cell.length_b   1.000
_cell.length_c   1.000
_cell.angle_alpha   90.00
_cell.angle_beta   90.00
_cell.angle_gamma   90.00
#
_symmetry.space_group_name_H-M   'P 1'
#
loop_
_entity.id
_entity.type
_entity.pdbx_description
1 polymer ?
#
loop_
_entity_poly.entity_id
_entity_poly.type
_entity_poly.pdbx_seq_one_letter_code
_entity_poly.pdbx_strand_id
1 'polypeptide(L)' 'MTLRDIGKIQEMLSEIIPAIQDHINRDDVDSMMLIINGKNNSGVHQYKFIPPGTNYLEWIGILEFLKQEMMFRAEDEIYE' A
#
# COMPACT_ATOMS: atom_id res chain seq x y z
N MET A 1 -10.72 -6.42 -5.92
CA MET A 1 -9.81 -7.57 -6.09
C MET A 1 -9.84 -8.42 -4.83
N THR A 2 -10.19 -9.67 -4.94
CA THR A 2 -10.08 -10.57 -3.80
C THR A 2 -8.67 -11.12 -3.74
N LEU A 3 -8.06 -11.00 -2.57
CA LEU A 3 -6.69 -11.47 -2.31
C LEU A 3 -6.56 -13.00 -2.34
N ARG A 4 -7.61 -13.70 -2.71
CA ARG A 4 -7.57 -15.15 -2.85
C ARG A 4 -7.04 -15.61 -4.20
N ASP A 5 -6.85 -14.67 -5.11
CA ASP A 5 -6.18 -14.96 -6.36
C ASP A 5 -4.67 -14.75 -6.20
N ILE A 6 -4.01 -15.80 -5.73
CA ILE A 6 -2.57 -15.81 -5.47
C ILE A 6 -1.78 -15.45 -6.73
N GLY A 7 -2.27 -15.88 -7.90
CA GLY A 7 -1.62 -15.58 -9.18
C GLY A 7 -1.57 -14.08 -9.46
N LYS A 8 -2.65 -13.36 -9.19
CA LYS A 8 -2.68 -11.90 -9.36
C LYS A 8 -1.78 -11.18 -8.38
N ILE A 9 -1.70 -11.66 -7.13
CA ILE A 9 -0.81 -11.08 -6.13
C ILE A 9 0.65 -11.27 -6.55
N GLN A 10 1.02 -12.45 -7.01
CA GLN A 10 2.38 -12.73 -7.47
C GLN A 10 2.74 -11.88 -8.68
N GLU A 11 1.81 -11.72 -9.62
CA GLU A 11 1.99 -10.85 -10.77
C GLU A 11 2.20 -9.40 -10.34
N MET A 12 1.38 -8.90 -9.43
CA MET A 12 1.51 -7.56 -8.88
C MET A 12 2.87 -7.36 -8.21
N LEU A 13 3.33 -8.32 -7.39
CA LEU A 13 4.63 -8.26 -6.73
C LEU A 13 5.77 -8.26 -7.75
N SER A 14 5.66 -9.06 -8.82
CA SER A 14 6.69 -9.10 -9.86
C SER A 14 6.83 -7.77 -10.60
N GLU A 15 5.79 -6.95 -10.64
CA GLU A 15 5.83 -5.61 -11.23
C GLU A 15 6.30 -4.55 -10.24
N ILE A 16 5.88 -4.65 -8.99
CA ILE A 16 6.16 -3.64 -7.96
C ILE A 16 7.61 -3.69 -7.48
N ILE A 17 8.16 -4.88 -7.28
CA ILE A 17 9.52 -5.02 -6.73
C ILE A 17 10.57 -4.36 -7.63
N PRO A 18 10.60 -4.60 -8.94
CA PRO A 18 11.54 -3.90 -9.82
C PRO A 18 11.34 -2.38 -9.83
N ALA A 19 10.10 -1.91 -9.76
CA ALA A 19 9.80 -0.48 -9.73
C ALA A 19 10.36 0.17 -8.47
N ILE A 20 10.19 -0.48 -7.30
CA ILE A 20 10.74 0.00 -6.03
C ILE A 20 12.27 0.04 -6.09
N GLN A 21 12.91 -1.01 -6.61
CA GLN A 21 14.36 -1.05 -6.75
C GLN A 21 14.89 0.05 -7.68
N ASP A 22 14.18 0.33 -8.77
CA ASP A 22 14.52 1.40 -9.68
C ASP A 22 14.51 2.77 -8.99
N HIS A 23 13.48 3.04 -8.18
CA HIS A 23 13.40 4.27 -7.38
C HIS A 23 14.53 4.35 -6.34
N ILE A 24 14.85 3.23 -5.68
CA ILE A 24 15.96 3.19 -4.72
C ILE A 24 17.29 3.50 -5.44
N ASN A 25 17.49 2.95 -6.62
CA ASN A 25 18.72 3.18 -7.41
C ASN A 25 18.85 4.63 -7.88
N ARG A 26 17.72 5.32 -8.07
CA ARG A 26 17.71 6.74 -8.44
C ARG A 26 17.85 7.66 -7.23
N ASP A 27 17.90 7.10 -6.03
CA ASP A 27 17.98 7.85 -4.77
C ASP A 27 16.82 8.85 -4.59
N ASP A 28 15.63 8.45 -5.03
CA ASP A 28 14.43 9.29 -4.93
C ASP A 28 13.40 8.75 -3.93
N VAL A 29 13.79 7.78 -3.08
CA VAL A 29 12.94 7.25 -2.03
C VAL A 29 13.40 7.79 -0.68
N ASP A 30 12.58 8.62 -0.05
CA ASP A 30 12.86 9.16 1.28
C ASP A 30 12.40 8.21 2.39
N SER A 31 11.27 7.56 2.18
CA SER A 31 10.74 6.62 3.16
C SER A 31 9.76 5.67 2.49
N MET A 32 9.52 4.55 3.14
CA MET A 32 8.53 3.58 2.65
C MET A 32 7.82 2.91 3.80
N MET A 33 6.58 2.51 3.54
CA MET A 33 5.77 1.76 4.49
C MET A 33 4.99 0.70 3.72
N LEU A 34 4.96 -0.51 4.25
CA LEU A 34 4.18 -1.59 3.65
C LEU A 34 3.06 -1.99 4.61
N ILE A 35 1.85 -2.02 4.09
CA ILE A 35 0.68 -2.47 4.86
C ILE A 35 -0.01 -3.56 4.05
N ILE A 36 -0.16 -4.72 4.67
CA ILE A 36 -0.89 -5.84 4.08
C ILE A 36 -2.10 -6.12 4.97
N ASN A 37 -3.27 -6.11 4.38
CA ASN A 37 -4.50 -6.40 5.07
C ASN A 37 -5.08 -7.71 4.56
N GLY A 38 -5.41 -8.60 5.46
CA GLY A 38 -5.99 -9.90 5.14
C GLY A 38 -7.14 -10.26 6.06
N LYS A 39 -7.95 -11.19 5.60
CA LYS A 39 -9.09 -11.71 6.37
C LYS A 39 -9.14 -13.21 6.22
N ASN A 40 -9.28 -13.90 7.34
CA ASN A 40 -9.49 -15.33 7.37
C ASN A 40 -10.58 -15.70 8.40
N ASN A 41 -10.74 -16.98 8.70
CA ASN A 41 -11.73 -17.46 9.66
C ASN A 41 -11.53 -16.91 11.10
N SER A 42 -10.32 -16.44 11.41
CA SER A 42 -9.98 -15.87 12.72
C SER A 42 -10.19 -14.36 12.79
N GLY A 43 -10.56 -13.71 11.67
CA GLY A 43 -10.83 -12.29 11.61
C GLY A 43 -9.92 -11.54 10.63
N VAL A 44 -9.81 -10.25 10.87
CA VAL A 44 -8.97 -9.36 10.04
C VAL A 44 -7.56 -9.30 10.61
N HIS A 45 -6.58 -9.46 9.76
CA HIS A 45 -5.17 -9.37 10.11
C HIS A 45 -4.50 -8.27 9.31
N GLN A 46 -3.63 -7.50 9.98
CA GLN A 46 -2.80 -6.52 9.32
C GLN A 46 -1.34 -6.81 9.59
N TYR A 47 -0.55 -6.86 8.52
CA TYR A 47 0.90 -6.90 8.61
C TYR A 47 1.42 -5.55 8.19
N LYS A 48 2.26 -4.96 9.04
CA LYS A 48 2.83 -3.64 8.80
C LYS A 48 4.34 -3.73 8.87
N PHE A 49 5.00 -3.23 7.86
CA PHE A 49 6.42 -3.00 7.90
C PHE A 49 6.65 -1.49 7.98
N ILE A 50 7.08 -1.04 9.15
CA ILE A 50 7.37 0.36 9.41
C ILE A 50 8.86 0.45 9.78
N PRO A 51 9.70 1.02 8.90
CA PRO A 51 11.13 1.10 9.16
C PRO A 51 11.45 1.90 10.42
N PRO A 52 12.54 1.54 11.15
CA PRO A 52 13.00 2.36 12.26
C PRO A 52 13.34 3.77 11.78
N GLY A 53 13.06 4.78 12.61
CA GLY A 53 13.30 6.18 12.27
C GLY A 53 12.23 6.81 11.40
N THR A 54 11.12 6.12 11.17
CA THR A 54 10.00 6.65 10.40
C THR A 54 9.43 7.90 11.09
N ASN A 55 9.23 8.96 10.31
CA ASN A 55 8.59 10.18 10.78
C ASN A 55 7.07 10.01 10.71
N TYR A 56 6.47 9.69 11.86
CA TYR A 56 5.03 9.43 11.92
C TYR A 56 4.17 10.65 11.59
N LEU A 57 4.61 11.84 11.95
CA LEU A 57 3.86 13.07 11.64
C LEU A 57 3.78 13.29 10.13
N GLU A 58 4.88 13.07 9.43
CA GLU A 58 4.91 13.14 7.96
C GLU A 58 3.98 12.10 7.35
N TRP A 59 4.02 10.88 7.86
CA TRP A 59 3.17 9.80 7.36
C TRP A 59 1.69 10.03 7.63
N ILE A 60 1.33 10.67 8.75
CA ILE A 60 -0.05 11.06 9.00
C ILE A 60 -0.54 11.97 7.88
N GLY A 61 0.26 12.93 7.45
CA GLY A 61 -0.09 13.79 6.32
C GLY A 61 -0.23 13.04 5.00
N ILE A 62 0.71 12.16 4.72
CA ILE A 62 0.68 11.31 3.51
C ILE A 62 -0.56 10.43 3.50
N LEU A 63 -0.86 9.76 4.61
CA LEU A 63 -2.03 8.87 4.71
C LEU A 63 -3.34 9.64 4.63
N GLU A 64 -3.41 10.84 5.17
CA GLU A 64 -4.59 11.68 5.07
C GLU A 64 -4.85 12.10 3.61
N PHE A 65 -3.79 12.45 2.88
CA PHE A 65 -3.89 12.77 1.47
C PHE A 65 -4.38 11.56 0.65
N LEU A 66 -3.80 10.38 0.91
CA LEU A 66 -4.23 9.16 0.24
C LEU A 66 -5.66 8.78 0.58
N LYS A 67 -6.08 9.00 1.82
CA LYS A 67 -7.46 8.77 2.25
C LYS A 67 -8.42 9.62 1.43
N GLN A 68 -8.13 10.89 1.23
CA GLN A 68 -8.97 11.78 0.43
C GLN A 68 -9.04 11.33 -1.03
N GLU A 69 -7.92 10.92 -1.59
CA GLU A 69 -7.89 10.37 -2.95
C GLU A 69 -8.74 9.11 -3.08
N MET A 70 -8.66 8.22 -2.10
CA MET A 70 -9.47 7.00 -2.07
C MET A 70 -10.95 7.29 -1.95
N MET A 71 -11.33 8.27 -1.12
CA MET A 71 -12.72 8.70 -0.99
C MET A 71 -13.27 9.26 -2.30
N PHE A 72 -12.46 10.03 -3.00
CA PHE A 72 -12.84 10.57 -4.30
C PHE A 72 -13.09 9.44 -5.32
N ARG A 73 -12.22 8.45 -5.37
CA ARG A 73 -12.39 7.29 -6.25
C ARG A 73 -13.58 6.42 -5.85
N ALA A 74 -13.84 6.31 -4.56
CA ALA A 74 -15.00 5.56 -4.06
C ALA A 74 -16.31 6.21 -4.49
N GLU A 75 -16.38 7.54 -4.53
CA GLU A 75 -17.55 8.26 -5.05
C GLU A 75 -17.78 7.94 -6.52
N ASP A 76 -16.74 7.89 -7.32
CA ASP A 76 -16.85 7.52 -8.73
C ASP A 76 -17.38 6.09 -8.90
N GLU A 77 -16.93 5.17 -8.07
CA GLU A 77 -17.41 3.77 -8.08
C GLU A 77 -18.88 3.66 -7.71
N ILE A 78 -19.36 4.50 -6.79
CA ILE A 78 -20.76 4.48 -6.37
C ILE A 78 -21.69 4.98 -7.46
N TYR A 79 -21.24 5.91 -8.28
CA TYR A 79 -22.06 6.56 -9.30
C TYR A 79 -21.96 5.91 -10.68
N GLU A 80 -21.11 4.92 -10.83
CA GLU A 80 -21.07 4.09 -12.02
C GLU A 80 -22.12 2.97 -11.95
#